data_734d4f2753ebdd6c6956b8bf40a128e7
#
_entry.id   734d4f2753ebdd6c6956b8bf40a128e7
#
_cell.length_a   1.000
_cell.length_b   1.000
_cell.length_c   1.000
_cell.angle_alpha   90.00
_cell.angle_beta   90.00
_cell.angle_gamma   90.00
#
_symmetry.space_group_name_H-M   'P 1'
#
loop_
_entity.id
_entity.type
_entity.pdbx_description
1 polymer ?
#
loop_
_entity_poly.entity_id
_entity_poly.type
_entity_poly.pdbx_seq_one_letter_code
_entity_poly.pdbx_strand_id
1 'polypeptide(L)'
;MSDIKITKERIDALLGEADIRTLTLFGKCTVVTAKLKNGFVLTADSACVDPANYDKRMGERICLEHIANKLWELEGYRLQWDVFNKANRKGTAPGLDDETLDEMRTLCSRALRAWGAEMQSVVAAEELSELQKELCKSVRGEDNADAIAEEIADVQIMLE
;
A
#
# COMPACT_ATOMS: atom_id res chain seq x y z
N MET A 1 22.47 -11.64 0.87
CA MET A 1 21.36 -12.28 0.11
C MET A 1 20.09 -11.63 0.61
N SER A 2 19.33 -10.96 -0.25
CA SER A 2 18.04 -10.37 0.14
C SER A 2 17.06 -11.52 0.40
N ASP A 3 16.51 -11.59 1.61
CA ASP A 3 15.57 -12.64 2.03
C ASP A 3 14.15 -12.30 1.53
N ILE A 4 14.01 -12.23 0.19
CA ILE A 4 12.74 -11.92 -0.50
C ILE A 4 11.92 -13.20 -0.57
N LYS A 5 11.17 -13.49 0.49
CA LYS A 5 10.28 -14.66 0.56
C LYS A 5 9.08 -14.41 1.48
N ILE A 6 7.99 -15.07 1.19
CA ILE A 6 6.90 -15.23 2.15
C ILE A 6 7.22 -16.44 3.01
N THR A 7 6.93 -16.37 4.30
CA THR A 7 7.16 -17.49 5.24
C THR A 7 5.85 -18.00 5.80
N LYS A 8 5.87 -19.22 6.30
CA LYS A 8 4.69 -19.82 6.94
C LYS A 8 4.26 -19.01 8.17
N GLU A 9 5.22 -18.56 8.95
CA GLU A 9 4.97 -17.72 10.14
C GLU A 9 4.22 -16.44 9.80
N ARG A 10 4.50 -15.86 8.63
CA ARG A 10 3.77 -14.69 8.12
C ARG A 10 2.30 -15.00 7.83
N ILE A 11 2.03 -16.13 7.19
CA ILE A 11 0.65 -16.57 6.89
C ILE A 11 -0.09 -16.92 8.18
N ASP A 12 0.57 -17.64 9.09
CA ASP A 12 -0.01 -18.01 10.38
C ASP A 12 -0.34 -16.78 11.23
N ALA A 13 0.50 -15.75 11.21
CA ALA A 13 0.25 -14.47 11.88
C ALA A 13 -0.97 -13.73 11.30
N LEU A 14 -1.11 -13.67 9.97
CA LEU A 14 -2.27 -13.04 9.31
C LEU A 14 -3.58 -13.74 9.67
N LEU A 15 -3.59 -15.06 9.75
CA LEU A 15 -4.74 -15.85 10.18
C LEU A 15 -5.02 -15.71 11.69
N GLY A 16 -3.98 -15.65 12.50
CA GLY A 16 -4.09 -15.49 13.95
C GLY A 16 -4.69 -14.15 14.38
N GLU A 17 -4.55 -13.11 13.56
CA GLU A 17 -5.12 -11.77 13.78
C GLU A 17 -6.49 -11.57 13.09
N ALA A 18 -6.99 -12.55 12.32
CA ALA A 18 -8.23 -12.44 11.58
C ALA A 18 -9.46 -12.69 12.44
N ASP A 19 -10.58 -11.98 12.16
CA ASP A 19 -11.91 -12.34 12.68
C ASP A 19 -12.45 -13.49 11.83
N ILE A 20 -12.46 -14.70 12.43
CA ILE A 20 -12.87 -15.94 11.75
C ILE A 20 -14.28 -16.30 12.19
N ARG A 21 -15.16 -16.54 11.23
CA ARG A 21 -16.53 -16.99 11.43
C ARG A 21 -16.82 -18.24 10.66
N THR A 22 -17.46 -19.20 11.32
CA THR A 22 -17.81 -20.49 10.73
C THR A 22 -19.32 -20.66 10.71
N LEU A 23 -19.85 -21.08 9.56
CA LEU A 23 -21.26 -21.40 9.36
C LEU A 23 -21.41 -22.84 8.83
N THR A 24 -22.39 -23.55 9.32
CA THR A 24 -22.79 -24.86 8.77
C THR A 24 -24.08 -24.70 7.95
N LEU A 25 -24.03 -25.14 6.70
CA LEU A 25 -25.16 -25.11 5.77
C LEU A 25 -25.60 -26.54 5.41
N PHE A 26 -26.91 -26.73 5.33
CA PHE A 26 -27.53 -28.00 4.89
C PHE A 26 -27.11 -29.24 5.70
N GLY A 27 -26.58 -29.04 6.90
CA GLY A 27 -26.09 -30.13 7.76
C GLY A 27 -24.87 -30.89 7.22
N LYS A 28 -24.23 -30.41 6.14
CA LYS A 28 -23.10 -31.10 5.49
C LYS A 28 -22.06 -30.21 4.84
N CYS A 29 -22.22 -28.90 4.91
CA CYS A 29 -21.29 -27.95 4.33
C CYS A 29 -20.81 -26.97 5.41
N THR A 30 -19.52 -26.84 5.55
CA THR A 30 -18.88 -25.84 6.40
C THR A 30 -18.41 -24.66 5.53
N VAL A 31 -18.79 -23.45 5.90
CA VAL A 31 -18.29 -22.21 5.30
C VAL A 31 -17.53 -21.44 6.35
N VAL A 32 -16.29 -21.07 6.03
CA VAL A 32 -15.45 -20.23 6.89
C VAL A 32 -15.18 -18.92 6.19
N THR A 33 -15.39 -17.83 6.92
CA THR A 33 -15.07 -16.47 6.49
C THR A 33 -14.00 -15.91 7.43
N ALA A 34 -12.91 -15.40 6.88
CA ALA A 34 -11.84 -14.73 7.61
C ALA A 34 -11.73 -13.28 7.15
N LYS A 35 -12.00 -12.33 8.06
CA LYS A 35 -11.75 -10.90 7.83
C LYS A 35 -10.39 -10.55 8.40
N LEU A 36 -9.47 -10.18 7.51
CA LEU A 36 -8.13 -9.75 7.87
C LEU A 36 -8.14 -8.37 8.55
N LYS A 37 -7.05 -8.02 9.22
CA LYS A 37 -6.89 -6.74 9.93
C LYS A 37 -7.03 -5.50 9.02
N ASN A 38 -6.65 -5.63 7.74
CA ASN A 38 -6.82 -4.58 6.72
C ASN A 38 -8.26 -4.49 6.16
N GLY A 39 -9.20 -5.31 6.66
CA GLY A 39 -10.58 -5.35 6.21
C GLY A 39 -10.86 -6.30 5.04
N PHE A 40 -9.84 -6.90 4.42
CA PHE A 40 -10.02 -7.86 3.34
C PHE A 40 -10.69 -9.13 3.85
N VAL A 41 -11.66 -9.68 3.09
CA VAL A 41 -12.42 -10.85 3.49
C VAL A 41 -12.14 -12.01 2.55
N LEU A 42 -11.76 -13.14 3.13
CA LEU A 42 -11.58 -14.41 2.44
C LEU A 42 -12.66 -15.39 2.88
N THR A 43 -13.18 -16.17 1.94
CA THR A 43 -14.16 -17.21 2.21
C THR A 43 -13.72 -18.52 1.58
N ALA A 44 -13.92 -19.61 2.28
CA ALA A 44 -13.76 -20.97 1.79
C ALA A 44 -14.89 -21.86 2.32
N ASP A 45 -15.18 -22.89 1.57
CA ASP A 45 -16.16 -23.90 1.91
C ASP A 45 -15.61 -25.32 1.77
N SER A 46 -16.25 -26.25 2.49
CA SER A 46 -15.98 -27.68 2.42
C SER A 46 -17.26 -28.42 2.71
N ALA A 47 -17.61 -29.38 1.86
CA ALA A 47 -18.84 -30.16 2.01
C ALA A 47 -18.55 -31.66 1.86
N CYS A 48 -19.26 -32.48 2.65
CA CYS A 48 -19.28 -33.92 2.47
C CYS A 48 -20.44 -34.36 1.57
N VAL A 49 -20.29 -35.52 0.94
CA VAL A 49 -21.35 -36.09 0.09
C VAL A 49 -22.52 -36.57 0.96
N ASP A 50 -22.24 -37.34 1.98
CA ASP A 50 -23.22 -37.90 2.91
C ASP A 50 -23.24 -37.08 4.22
N PRO A 51 -24.40 -36.51 4.63
CA PRO A 51 -24.52 -35.79 5.90
C PRO A 51 -24.15 -36.62 7.12
N ALA A 52 -24.30 -37.97 7.06
CA ALA A 52 -23.92 -38.86 8.15
C ALA A 52 -22.41 -38.85 8.45
N ASN A 53 -21.60 -38.46 7.48
CA ASN A 53 -20.14 -38.33 7.58
C ASN A 53 -19.69 -36.89 7.87
N TYR A 54 -20.62 -35.96 8.15
CA TYR A 54 -20.28 -34.58 8.39
C TYR A 54 -19.49 -34.40 9.69
N ASP A 55 -18.34 -33.81 9.58
CA ASP A 55 -17.53 -33.36 10.71
C ASP A 55 -17.17 -31.88 10.54
N LYS A 56 -17.78 -31.07 11.40
CA LYS A 56 -17.57 -29.61 11.40
C LYS A 56 -16.11 -29.23 11.60
N ARG A 57 -15.39 -29.90 12.51
CA ARG A 57 -13.97 -29.59 12.80
C ARG A 57 -13.08 -29.91 11.61
N MET A 58 -13.36 -31.02 10.93
CA MET A 58 -12.65 -31.36 9.70
C MET A 58 -12.94 -30.31 8.60
N GLY A 59 -14.19 -29.93 8.42
CA GLY A 59 -14.60 -28.88 7.47
C GLY A 59 -13.92 -27.54 7.76
N GLU A 60 -13.88 -27.12 9.02
CA GLU A 60 -13.17 -25.88 9.43
C GLU A 60 -11.68 -25.93 9.08
N ARG A 61 -11.01 -27.04 9.38
CA ARG A 61 -9.60 -27.20 9.07
C ARG A 61 -9.32 -27.10 7.57
N ILE A 62 -10.12 -27.80 6.74
CA ILE A 62 -10.00 -27.75 5.28
C ILE A 62 -10.22 -26.32 4.76
N CYS A 63 -11.24 -25.63 5.25
CA CYS A 63 -11.52 -24.24 4.86
C CYS A 63 -10.37 -23.30 5.25
N LEU A 64 -9.79 -23.46 6.44
CA LEU A 64 -8.64 -22.65 6.87
C LEU A 64 -7.40 -22.94 6.04
N GLU A 65 -7.16 -24.18 5.65
CA GLU A 65 -6.09 -24.54 4.70
C GLU A 65 -6.30 -23.87 3.33
N HIS A 66 -7.53 -23.86 2.82
CA HIS A 66 -7.87 -23.16 1.57
C HIS A 66 -7.67 -21.64 1.68
N ILE A 67 -8.05 -21.03 2.81
CA ILE A 67 -7.82 -19.60 3.07
C ILE A 67 -6.32 -19.31 3.17
N ALA A 68 -5.55 -20.17 3.86
CA ALA A 68 -4.09 -20.05 3.93
C ALA A 68 -3.44 -20.08 2.54
N ASN A 69 -3.87 -20.99 1.66
CA ASN A 69 -3.38 -21.06 0.28
C ASN A 69 -3.67 -19.78 -0.51
N LYS A 70 -4.88 -19.22 -0.37
CA LYS A 70 -5.22 -17.90 -0.98
C LYS A 70 -4.34 -16.78 -0.42
N LEU A 71 -4.01 -16.81 0.86
CA LEU A 71 -3.09 -15.83 1.46
C LEU A 71 -1.67 -15.95 0.91
N TRP A 72 -1.17 -17.17 0.67
CA TRP A 72 0.11 -17.38 0.00
C TRP A 72 0.15 -16.71 -1.38
N GLU A 73 -0.90 -16.85 -2.18
CA GLU A 73 -1.01 -16.23 -3.50
C GLU A 73 -1.04 -14.70 -3.41
N LEU A 74 -1.86 -14.15 -2.50
CA LEU A 74 -2.01 -12.70 -2.31
C LEU A 74 -0.74 -12.04 -1.78
N GLU A 75 -0.11 -12.62 -0.76
CA GLU A 75 1.16 -12.11 -0.21
C GLU A 75 2.29 -12.26 -1.24
N GLY A 76 2.32 -13.35 -2.01
CA GLY A 76 3.26 -13.54 -3.11
C GLY A 76 3.09 -12.48 -4.20
N TYR A 77 1.87 -12.20 -4.62
CA TYR A 77 1.57 -11.15 -5.59
C TYR A 77 1.99 -9.77 -5.06
N ARG A 78 1.67 -9.45 -3.80
CA ARG A 78 2.07 -8.20 -3.15
C ARG A 78 3.60 -8.07 -3.12
N LEU A 79 4.30 -9.12 -2.69
CA LEU A 79 5.76 -9.13 -2.66
C LEU A 79 6.37 -8.94 -4.06
N GLN A 80 5.77 -9.54 -5.09
CA GLN A 80 6.22 -9.37 -6.48
C GLN A 80 6.09 -7.90 -6.93
N TRP A 81 5.01 -7.22 -6.55
CA TRP A 81 4.85 -5.78 -6.81
C TRP A 81 5.89 -4.93 -6.08
N ASP A 82 6.21 -5.26 -4.83
CA ASP A 82 7.23 -4.56 -4.06
C ASP A 82 8.61 -4.69 -4.73
N VAL A 83 8.95 -5.89 -5.21
CA VAL A 83 10.21 -6.14 -5.94
C VAL A 83 10.23 -5.40 -7.28
N PHE A 84 9.13 -5.46 -8.04
CA PHE A 84 9.00 -4.77 -9.32
C PHE A 84 9.15 -3.26 -9.15
N ASN A 85 8.45 -2.68 -8.19
CA ASN A 85 8.52 -1.25 -7.94
C ASN A 85 9.91 -0.81 -7.47
N LYS A 86 10.58 -1.59 -6.61
CA LYS A 86 11.98 -1.31 -6.21
C LYS A 86 12.96 -1.39 -7.39
N ALA A 87 12.75 -2.31 -8.32
CA ALA A 87 13.59 -2.42 -9.51
C ALA A 87 13.38 -1.25 -10.48
N ASN A 88 12.13 -0.80 -10.63
CA ASN A 88 11.75 0.28 -11.54
C ASN A 88 12.02 1.69 -10.96
N ARG A 89 12.06 1.84 -9.63
CA ARG A 89 12.52 3.10 -8.99
C ARG A 89 13.98 3.44 -9.27
N LYS A 90 14.79 2.47 -9.75
CA LYS A 90 16.18 2.74 -10.18
C LYS A 90 16.30 3.50 -11.51
N GLY A 91 15.19 3.75 -12.22
CA GLY A 91 15.14 4.52 -13.47
C GLY A 91 14.38 5.85 -13.39
N THR A 92 13.68 6.12 -12.29
CA THR A 92 13.20 7.44 -11.93
C THR A 92 14.25 8.13 -11.06
N ALA A 93 14.38 9.44 -11.17
CA ALA A 93 15.24 10.26 -10.32
C ALA A 93 15.26 9.73 -8.87
N PRO A 94 16.41 9.73 -8.16
CA PRO A 94 16.51 9.14 -6.84
C PRO A 94 15.40 9.71 -5.96
N GLY A 95 14.36 8.92 -5.76
CA GLY A 95 13.32 9.26 -4.79
C GLY A 95 14.01 9.39 -3.44
N LEU A 96 13.68 10.43 -2.70
CA LEU A 96 14.13 10.60 -1.33
C LEU A 96 13.85 9.31 -0.56
N ASP A 97 14.80 8.87 0.25
CA ASP A 97 14.58 7.74 1.16
C ASP A 97 13.52 8.10 2.23
N ASP A 98 12.99 7.09 2.91
CA ASP A 98 11.93 7.31 3.90
C ASP A 98 12.39 8.22 5.05
N GLU A 99 13.69 8.23 5.39
CA GLU A 99 14.26 9.07 6.43
C GLU A 99 14.27 10.55 5.99
N THR A 100 14.69 10.82 4.76
CA THR A 100 14.68 12.17 4.16
C THR A 100 13.25 12.71 4.01
N LEU A 101 12.28 11.85 3.63
CA LEU A 101 10.87 12.23 3.55
C LEU A 101 10.28 12.59 4.92
N ASP A 102 10.65 11.87 5.98
CA ASP A 102 10.20 12.16 7.35
C ASP A 102 10.82 13.46 7.90
N GLU A 103 12.08 13.73 7.56
CA GLU A 103 12.73 15.00 7.86
C GLU A 103 12.04 16.18 7.15
N MET A 104 11.73 16.04 5.87
CA MET A 104 10.98 17.04 5.10
C MET A 104 9.61 17.32 5.71
N ARG A 105 8.82 16.29 6.01
CA ARG A 105 7.50 16.43 6.67
C ARG A 105 7.59 17.14 8.01
N THR A 106 8.64 16.86 8.77
CA THR A 106 8.91 17.52 10.04
C THR A 106 9.21 19.01 9.84
N LEU A 107 10.00 19.36 8.83
CA LEU A 107 10.29 20.74 8.46
C LEU A 107 9.04 21.50 8.00
N CYS A 108 8.25 20.92 7.09
CA CYS A 108 6.98 21.50 6.62
C CYS A 108 6.00 21.73 7.77
N SER A 109 5.87 20.75 8.68
CA SER A 109 5.02 20.88 9.87
C SER A 109 5.51 22.01 10.82
N ARG A 110 6.81 22.26 10.91
CA ARG A 110 7.38 23.36 11.67
C ARG A 110 7.11 24.72 11.00
N ALA A 111 7.23 24.77 9.67
CA ALA A 111 6.93 25.96 8.88
C ALA A 111 5.46 26.37 9.03
N LEU A 112 4.53 25.43 8.89
CA LEU A 112 3.10 25.67 9.11
C LEU A 112 2.79 26.19 10.52
N ARG A 113 3.48 25.66 11.55
CA ARG A 113 3.29 26.15 12.92
C ARG A 113 3.89 27.53 13.17
N ALA A 114 4.99 27.86 12.48
CA ALA A 114 5.70 29.12 12.67
C ALA A 114 5.03 30.30 11.94
N TRP A 115 4.55 30.06 10.71
CA TRP A 115 4.07 31.12 9.82
C TRP A 115 2.57 31.05 9.52
N GLY A 116 1.91 29.93 9.86
CA GLY A 116 0.48 29.73 9.63
C GLY A 116 0.13 29.30 8.22
N ALA A 117 -1.01 28.62 8.08
CA ALA A 117 -1.47 28.07 6.80
C ALA A 117 -1.76 29.15 5.74
N GLU A 118 -2.27 30.32 6.14
CA GLU A 118 -2.54 31.42 5.21
C GLU A 118 -1.25 31.89 4.51
N MET A 119 -0.19 32.13 5.28
CA MET A 119 1.09 32.57 4.73
C MET A 119 1.70 31.48 3.83
N GLN A 120 1.66 30.23 4.25
CA GLN A 120 2.15 29.10 3.44
C GLN A 120 1.36 28.97 2.13
N SER A 121 0.06 29.24 2.13
CA SER A 121 -0.76 29.25 0.90
C SER A 121 -0.36 30.37 -0.06
N VAL A 122 0.05 31.53 0.46
CA VAL A 122 0.57 32.62 -0.36
C VAL A 122 1.88 32.24 -1.02
N VAL A 123 2.83 31.67 -0.25
CA VAL A 123 4.12 31.20 -0.79
C VAL A 123 3.89 30.10 -1.84
N ALA A 124 3.01 29.14 -1.58
CA ALA A 124 2.67 28.11 -2.57
C ALA A 124 2.11 28.71 -3.89
N ALA A 125 1.33 29.81 -3.81
CA ALA A 125 0.84 30.50 -4.99
C ALA A 125 1.96 31.27 -5.74
N GLU A 126 2.97 31.78 -5.02
CA GLU A 126 4.16 32.39 -5.61
C GLU A 126 4.95 31.33 -6.37
N GLU A 127 5.30 30.17 -5.79
CA GLU A 127 6.05 29.09 -6.43
C GLU A 127 5.30 28.54 -7.68
N LEU A 128 3.97 28.37 -7.58
CA LEU A 128 3.17 28.00 -8.75
C LEU A 128 3.23 29.01 -9.88
N SER A 129 3.31 30.32 -9.55
CA SER A 129 3.43 31.39 -10.55
C SER A 129 4.80 31.41 -11.20
N GLU A 130 5.85 31.10 -10.46
CA GLU A 130 7.21 30.97 -10.97
C GLU A 130 7.35 29.78 -11.89
N LEU A 131 6.84 28.61 -11.51
CA LEU A 131 6.77 27.44 -12.38
C LEU A 131 6.00 27.74 -13.67
N GLN A 132 4.84 28.41 -13.58
CA GLN A 132 4.07 28.80 -14.75
C GLN A 132 4.88 29.72 -15.68
N LYS A 133 5.62 30.66 -15.14
CA LYS A 133 6.49 31.59 -15.90
C LYS A 133 7.55 30.80 -16.66
N GLU A 134 8.25 29.88 -16.02
CA GLU A 134 9.31 29.07 -16.64
C GLU A 134 8.75 28.14 -17.72
N LEU A 135 7.59 27.50 -17.49
CA LEU A 135 6.91 26.70 -18.50
C LEU A 135 6.52 27.54 -19.73
N CYS A 136 6.04 28.77 -19.54
CA CYS A 136 5.73 29.68 -20.63
C CYS A 136 6.98 30.10 -21.44
N LYS A 137 8.14 30.23 -20.81
CA LYS A 137 9.42 30.49 -21.50
C LYS A 137 9.81 29.27 -22.35
N SER A 138 9.76 28.08 -21.82
CA SER A 138 10.04 26.84 -22.53
C SER A 138 9.18 26.69 -23.79
N VAL A 139 7.86 26.95 -23.68
CA VAL A 139 6.94 26.94 -24.84
C VAL A 139 7.34 27.96 -25.92
N ARG A 140 7.98 29.05 -25.54
CA ARG A 140 8.53 30.03 -26.49
C ARG A 140 9.91 29.66 -27.06
N GLY A 141 10.45 28.50 -26.66
CA GLY A 141 11.70 27.95 -27.17
C GLY A 141 12.95 28.37 -26.38
N GLU A 142 12.78 28.85 -25.15
CA GLU A 142 13.93 29.09 -24.26
C GLU A 142 14.42 27.76 -23.69
N ASP A 143 15.74 27.59 -23.61
CA ASP A 143 16.36 26.40 -22.97
C ASP A 143 16.53 26.68 -21.48
N ASN A 144 15.52 26.29 -20.71
CA ASN A 144 15.41 26.55 -19.26
C ASN A 144 14.99 25.32 -18.46
N ALA A 145 15.41 24.14 -18.91
CA ALA A 145 15.03 22.87 -18.24
C ALA A 145 15.43 22.81 -16.76
N ASP A 146 16.60 23.35 -16.41
CA ASP A 146 17.08 23.39 -15.02
C ASP A 146 16.21 24.32 -14.15
N ALA A 147 15.81 25.49 -14.66
CA ALA A 147 14.92 26.39 -13.96
C ALA A 147 13.53 25.77 -13.74
N ILE A 148 13.00 25.05 -14.75
CA ILE A 148 11.74 24.31 -14.58
C ILE A 148 11.87 23.24 -13.49
N ALA A 149 12.99 22.53 -13.44
CA ALA A 149 13.23 21.49 -12.43
C ALA A 149 13.31 22.08 -11.01
N GLU A 150 13.93 23.26 -10.86
CA GLU A 150 13.99 24.01 -9.59
C GLU A 150 12.59 24.39 -9.12
N GLU A 151 11.80 25.06 -9.96
CA GLU A 151 10.42 25.47 -9.60
C GLU A 151 9.48 24.28 -9.33
N ILE A 152 9.69 23.14 -9.99
CA ILE A 152 8.94 21.90 -9.68
C ILE A 152 9.27 21.43 -8.26
N ALA A 153 10.55 21.48 -7.86
CA ALA A 153 10.95 21.07 -6.52
C ALA A 153 10.37 21.98 -5.45
N ASP A 154 10.35 23.30 -5.67
CA ASP A 154 9.81 24.30 -4.76
C ASP A 154 8.29 24.11 -4.58
N VAL A 155 7.55 23.92 -5.68
CA VAL A 155 6.12 23.59 -5.63
C VAL A 155 5.89 22.27 -4.86
N GLN A 156 6.71 21.23 -5.07
CA GLN A 156 6.56 19.97 -4.34
C GLN A 156 6.76 20.14 -2.84
N ILE A 157 7.74 20.94 -2.41
CA ILE A 157 7.97 21.24 -0.99
C ILE A 157 6.75 21.90 -0.37
N MET A 158 6.06 22.78 -1.11
CA MET A 158 4.88 23.50 -0.62
C MET A 158 3.62 22.63 -0.55
N LEU A 159 3.59 21.48 -1.23
CA LEU A 159 2.43 20.56 -1.28
C LEU A 159 2.51 19.41 -0.25
N GLU A 160 3.67 19.20 0.41
CA GLU A 160 3.86 18.22 1.49
C GLU A 160 3.41 18.74 2.86
#